data_eb6ff90a54db585c4f6f2e31ff07d546
#
_entry.id   eb6ff90a54db585c4f6f2e31ff07d546
#
_cell.length_a   1.000
_cell.length_b   1.000
_cell.length_c   1.000
_cell.angle_alpha   90.00
_cell.angle_beta   90.00
_cell.angle_gamma   90.00
#
_symmetry.space_group_name_H-M   'P 1'
#
loop_
_entity.id
_entity.type
_entity.pdbx_description
1 polymer ?
#
loop_
_entity_poly.entity_id
_entity_poly.type
_entity_poly.pdbx_seq_one_letter_code
_entity_poly.pdbx_strand_id
1 'polypeptide(L)'
;TKLFYASSSEIFKKNKKKTFDEKSELGASTPYGIAKTAGTLLIKNYREEYELFLCSGILFNHESPLRSKKFVFKKIINQLRKIKKKGGKLYLGNINIKRDIGWAPDYVKAMWKMLQIKRPTDIVIGSGKMFSIKDYLKIIAKQLNISKKSIVVNNKNLIRKNETKAYKAAPLLAKKKLGWKTNLSVDEIADKILNNQLF
;
A
#
# COMPACT_ATOMS: atom_id res chain seq x y z
N THR A 1 -20.75 3.60 20.16
CA THR A 1 -19.76 4.18 19.24
C THR A 1 -19.13 3.07 18.40
N LYS A 2 -18.90 3.33 17.10
CA LYS A 2 -18.19 2.42 16.20
C LYS A 2 -16.77 2.93 15.97
N LEU A 3 -15.77 2.01 15.99
CA LEU A 3 -14.38 2.37 15.81
C LEU A 3 -13.76 1.54 14.68
N PHE A 4 -13.02 2.22 13.80
CA PHE A 4 -12.17 1.63 12.80
C PHE A 4 -10.69 1.83 13.16
N TYR A 5 -9.95 0.73 13.24
CA TYR A 5 -8.50 0.75 13.42
C TYR A 5 -7.79 0.53 12.09
N ALA A 6 -6.94 1.48 11.71
CA ALA A 6 -6.09 1.35 10.54
C ALA A 6 -4.90 0.44 10.84
N SER A 7 -5.07 -0.86 10.64
CA SER A 7 -3.99 -1.85 10.68
C SER A 7 -3.15 -1.80 9.39
N SER A 8 -2.23 -2.72 9.22
CA SER A 8 -1.27 -2.71 8.11
C SER A 8 -0.92 -4.11 7.65
N SER A 9 -0.64 -4.29 6.38
CA SER A 9 -0.05 -5.53 5.83
C SER A 9 1.34 -5.87 6.42
N GLU A 10 1.95 -4.95 7.16
CA GLU A 10 3.21 -5.18 7.89
C GLU A 10 3.04 -6.10 9.12
N ILE A 11 1.81 -6.41 9.54
CA ILE A 11 1.51 -7.36 10.63
C ILE A 11 1.78 -8.81 10.24
N PHE A 12 1.74 -9.13 8.94
CA PHE A 12 1.88 -10.51 8.47
C PHE A 12 3.33 -11.00 8.50
N LYS A 13 3.50 -12.29 8.83
CA LYS A 13 4.77 -13.00 8.72
C LYS A 13 5.18 -13.13 7.26
N LYS A 14 6.23 -12.45 6.89
CA LYS A 14 6.76 -12.42 5.52
C LYS A 14 7.66 -13.62 5.29
N ASN A 15 7.07 -14.77 5.02
CA ASN A 15 7.73 -16.01 4.64
C ASN A 15 7.70 -16.22 3.10
N LYS A 16 7.74 -17.48 2.64
CA LYS A 16 7.60 -17.83 1.21
C LYS A 16 6.22 -17.52 0.63
N LYS A 17 5.20 -17.35 1.47
CA LYS A 17 3.83 -16.98 1.06
C LYS A 17 3.84 -15.55 0.50
N LYS A 18 3.26 -15.37 -0.68
CA LYS A 18 3.21 -14.07 -1.36
C LYS A 18 1.84 -13.42 -1.31
N THR A 19 0.81 -14.13 -0.89
CA THR A 19 -0.58 -13.68 -0.86
C THR A 19 -1.12 -13.80 0.55
N PHE A 20 -1.75 -12.76 1.08
CA PHE A 20 -2.20 -12.65 2.46
C PHE A 20 -3.67 -12.31 2.54
N ASP A 21 -4.36 -13.00 3.42
CA ASP A 21 -5.76 -12.87 3.79
C ASP A 21 -5.90 -12.72 5.31
N GLU A 22 -7.11 -12.67 5.82
CA GLU A 22 -7.42 -12.51 7.25
C GLU A 22 -6.99 -13.71 8.11
N LYS A 23 -6.73 -14.86 7.50
CA LYS A 23 -6.26 -16.10 8.17
C LYS A 23 -4.74 -16.23 8.15
N SER A 24 -4.05 -15.29 7.54
CA SER A 24 -2.60 -15.35 7.39
C SER A 24 -1.88 -15.11 8.72
N GLU A 25 -0.79 -15.86 8.95
CA GLU A 25 0.01 -15.82 10.18
C GLU A 25 0.55 -14.41 10.44
N LEU A 26 0.38 -13.94 11.69
CA LEU A 26 0.99 -12.70 12.17
C LEU A 26 2.46 -12.95 12.51
N GLY A 27 3.31 -11.97 12.24
CA GLY A 27 4.75 -12.10 12.48
C GLY A 27 5.51 -10.89 11.95
N ALA A 28 5.19 -9.72 12.49
CA ALA A 28 5.85 -8.48 12.14
C ALA A 28 7.33 -8.48 12.50
N SER A 29 8.17 -7.95 11.61
CA SER A 29 9.63 -7.87 11.77
C SER A 29 10.15 -6.44 11.88
N THR A 30 9.26 -5.44 11.91
CA THR A 30 9.63 -4.03 12.04
C THR A 30 8.94 -3.41 13.25
N PRO A 31 9.52 -2.38 13.92
CA PRO A 31 8.86 -1.71 15.04
C PRO A 31 7.46 -1.20 14.67
N TYR A 32 7.27 -0.66 13.47
CA TYR A 32 5.96 -0.25 12.97
C TYR A 32 4.99 -1.43 12.85
N GLY A 33 5.42 -2.53 12.24
CA GLY A 33 4.60 -3.74 12.10
C GLY A 33 4.21 -4.32 13.46
N ILE A 34 5.15 -4.37 14.43
CA ILE A 34 4.90 -4.83 15.79
C ILE A 34 3.84 -3.97 16.47
N ALA A 35 3.95 -2.65 16.41
CA ALA A 35 2.96 -1.73 16.97
C ALA A 35 1.57 -1.92 16.30
N LYS A 36 1.53 -2.13 14.97
CA LYS A 36 0.27 -2.42 14.27
C LYS A 36 -0.32 -3.77 14.62
N THR A 37 0.52 -4.78 14.86
CA THR A 37 0.08 -6.11 15.34
C THR A 37 -0.54 -5.99 16.73
N ALA A 38 0.14 -5.34 17.66
CA ALA A 38 -0.38 -5.12 19.03
C ALA A 38 -1.75 -4.41 19.00
N GLY A 39 -1.88 -3.33 18.23
CA GLY A 39 -3.16 -2.63 18.07
C GLY A 39 -4.24 -3.51 17.45
N THR A 40 -3.92 -4.34 16.45
CA THR A 40 -4.89 -5.28 15.84
C THR A 40 -5.38 -6.31 16.86
N LEU A 41 -4.48 -6.85 17.68
CA LEU A 41 -4.83 -7.81 18.73
C LEU A 41 -5.65 -7.17 19.84
N LEU A 42 -5.33 -5.94 20.25
CA LEU A 42 -6.14 -5.19 21.21
C LEU A 42 -7.56 -4.94 20.69
N ILE A 43 -7.71 -4.48 19.44
CA ILE A 43 -9.02 -4.28 18.81
C ILE A 43 -9.84 -5.57 18.82
N LYS A 44 -9.20 -6.71 18.50
CA LYS A 44 -9.87 -8.01 18.53
C LYS A 44 -10.30 -8.39 19.95
N ASN A 45 -9.41 -8.27 20.93
CA ASN A 45 -9.69 -8.60 22.33
C ASN A 45 -10.84 -7.76 22.88
N TYR A 46 -10.78 -6.43 22.78
CA TYR A 46 -11.84 -5.54 23.25
C TYR A 46 -13.18 -5.78 22.54
N ARG A 47 -13.18 -6.14 21.29
CA ARG A 47 -14.39 -6.53 20.56
C ARG A 47 -15.02 -7.78 21.14
N GLU A 48 -14.21 -8.79 21.48
CA GLU A 48 -14.66 -10.09 21.98
C GLU A 48 -15.09 -10.02 23.47
N GLU A 49 -14.32 -9.33 24.32
CA GLU A 49 -14.57 -9.24 25.76
C GLU A 49 -15.70 -8.26 26.13
N TYR A 50 -15.82 -7.16 25.39
CA TYR A 50 -16.77 -6.08 25.75
C TYR A 50 -17.87 -5.88 24.72
N GLU A 51 -18.00 -6.78 23.77
CA GLU A 51 -19.00 -6.73 22.68
C GLU A 51 -19.05 -5.38 21.91
N LEU A 52 -17.91 -4.68 21.87
CA LEU A 52 -17.80 -3.38 21.22
C LEU A 52 -17.77 -3.48 19.71
N PHE A 53 -18.33 -2.48 19.02
CA PHE A 53 -18.20 -2.40 17.58
C PHE A 53 -16.83 -1.86 17.18
N LEU A 54 -15.83 -2.73 17.17
CA LEU A 54 -14.44 -2.42 16.78
C LEU A 54 -14.02 -3.29 15.61
N CYS A 55 -13.44 -2.67 14.56
CA CYS A 55 -12.96 -3.41 13.38
C CYS A 55 -11.58 -2.92 12.94
N SER A 56 -10.75 -3.83 12.42
CA SER A 56 -9.43 -3.51 11.88
C SER A 56 -9.43 -3.66 10.36
N GLY A 57 -9.10 -2.60 9.64
CA GLY A 57 -8.76 -2.69 8.22
C GLY A 57 -7.28 -3.00 8.04
N ILE A 58 -6.93 -4.17 7.53
CA ILE A 58 -5.54 -4.57 7.27
C ILE A 58 -5.14 -4.02 5.91
N LEU A 59 -4.59 -2.81 5.93
CA LEU A 59 -4.37 -2.00 4.73
C LEU A 59 -3.07 -2.39 4.03
N PHE A 60 -3.16 -2.69 2.75
CA PHE A 60 -2.02 -2.76 1.85
C PHE A 60 -1.64 -1.37 1.34
N ASN A 61 -0.57 -1.26 0.54
CA ASN A 61 -0.11 0.06 0.11
C ASN A 61 -1.18 0.77 -0.73
N HIS A 62 -1.35 2.03 -0.45
CA HIS A 62 -2.29 2.89 -1.16
C HIS A 62 -1.67 4.27 -1.38
N GLU A 63 -1.90 4.82 -2.54
CA GLU A 63 -1.26 6.04 -3.01
C GLU A 63 -2.29 7.12 -3.33
N SER A 64 -1.87 8.36 -3.19
CA SER A 64 -2.64 9.56 -3.57
C SER A 64 -1.71 10.77 -3.73
N PRO A 65 -2.20 11.90 -4.26
CA PRO A 65 -1.45 13.17 -4.26
C PRO A 65 -1.04 13.63 -2.86
N LEU A 66 -1.77 13.26 -1.82
CA LEU A 66 -1.51 13.62 -0.42
C LEU A 66 -0.41 12.76 0.24
N ARG A 67 0.08 11.72 -0.45
CA ARG A 67 1.13 10.85 0.09
C ARG A 67 2.40 11.64 0.42
N SER A 68 3.02 11.36 1.57
CA SER A 68 4.27 12.00 1.97
C SER A 68 5.39 11.77 0.94
N LYS A 69 6.19 12.80 0.69
CA LYS A 69 7.34 12.79 -0.23
C LYS A 69 8.43 11.77 0.15
N LYS A 70 8.41 11.23 1.37
CA LYS A 70 9.35 10.20 1.85
C LYS A 70 9.09 8.83 1.23
N PHE A 71 7.87 8.57 0.74
CA PHE A 71 7.51 7.29 0.13
C PHE A 71 7.99 7.19 -1.32
N VAL A 72 8.41 5.99 -1.72
CA VAL A 72 9.13 5.73 -2.98
C VAL A 72 8.37 6.21 -4.21
N PHE A 73 7.06 5.97 -4.31
CA PHE A 73 6.26 6.37 -5.47
C PHE A 73 6.18 7.90 -5.63
N LYS A 74 5.86 8.60 -4.55
CA LYS A 74 5.82 10.07 -4.56
C LYS A 74 7.22 10.68 -4.76
N LYS A 75 8.26 10.04 -4.19
CA LYS A 75 9.65 10.43 -4.39
C LYS A 75 10.04 10.34 -5.88
N ILE A 76 9.71 9.23 -6.55
CA ILE A 76 9.99 9.03 -7.99
C ILE A 76 9.35 10.14 -8.82
N ILE A 77 8.05 10.39 -8.64
CA ILE A 77 7.33 11.44 -9.38
C ILE A 77 8.00 12.80 -9.18
N ASN A 78 8.27 13.18 -7.93
CA ASN A 78 8.83 14.50 -7.64
C ASN A 78 10.24 14.67 -8.22
N GLN A 79 11.06 13.61 -8.18
CA GLN A 79 12.41 13.67 -8.74
C GLN A 79 12.39 13.68 -10.26
N LEU A 80 11.55 12.88 -10.91
CA LEU A 80 11.42 12.90 -12.37
C LEU A 80 10.89 14.23 -12.89
N ARG A 81 9.95 14.88 -12.17
CA ARG A 81 9.54 16.26 -12.48
C ARG A 81 10.69 17.28 -12.39
N LYS A 82 11.57 17.15 -11.39
CA LYS A 82 12.75 17.99 -11.28
C LYS A 82 13.72 17.75 -12.45
N ILE A 83 13.94 16.47 -12.80
CA ILE A 83 14.81 16.10 -13.90
C ILE A 83 14.28 16.66 -15.23
N LYS A 84 12.96 16.61 -15.46
CA LYS A 84 12.34 17.23 -16.65
C LYS A 84 12.64 18.73 -16.77
N LYS A 85 12.64 19.45 -15.61
CA LYS A 85 12.83 20.89 -15.59
C LYS A 85 14.31 21.32 -15.60
N LYS A 86 15.17 20.59 -14.91
CA LYS A 86 16.55 21.02 -14.57
C LYS A 86 17.64 20.02 -15.02
N GLY A 87 17.25 18.91 -15.64
CA GLY A 87 18.16 17.80 -15.87
C GLY A 87 18.55 17.06 -14.60
N GLY A 88 19.57 16.19 -14.71
CA GLY A 88 20.10 15.42 -13.60
C GLY A 88 19.76 13.92 -13.66
N LYS A 89 19.97 13.21 -12.54
CA LYS A 89 19.79 11.75 -12.46
C LYS A 89 18.93 11.36 -11.26
N LEU A 90 18.09 10.32 -11.45
CA LEU A 90 17.35 9.64 -10.41
C LEU A 90 18.12 8.38 -9.99
N TYR A 91 18.47 8.29 -8.70
CA TYR A 91 19.14 7.13 -8.11
C TYR A 91 18.13 6.28 -7.34
N LEU A 92 18.07 4.99 -7.67
CA LEU A 92 17.19 4.00 -7.06
C LEU A 92 17.97 2.76 -6.63
N GLY A 93 17.53 2.12 -5.54
CA GLY A 93 18.01 0.80 -5.11
C GLY A 93 17.39 -0.32 -5.95
N ASN A 94 16.86 -1.34 -5.29
CA ASN A 94 16.23 -2.48 -5.97
C ASN A 94 14.84 -2.11 -6.52
N ILE A 95 14.75 -1.99 -7.84
CA ILE A 95 13.50 -1.66 -8.54
C ILE A 95 12.60 -2.86 -8.84
N ASN A 96 13.07 -4.09 -8.59
CA ASN A 96 12.31 -5.32 -8.84
C ASN A 96 11.36 -5.70 -7.70
N ILE A 97 11.35 -4.92 -6.63
CA ILE A 97 10.44 -5.08 -5.51
C ILE A 97 9.01 -4.86 -5.96
N LYS A 98 8.14 -5.83 -5.65
CA LYS A 98 6.73 -5.79 -6.00
C LYS A 98 5.88 -5.46 -4.79
N ARG A 99 4.87 -4.63 -4.98
CA ARG A 99 3.89 -4.25 -3.95
C ARG A 99 2.48 -4.31 -4.53
N ASP A 100 1.54 -4.69 -3.67
CA ASP A 100 0.13 -4.44 -3.91
C ASP A 100 -0.13 -2.95 -3.68
N ILE A 101 -0.64 -2.28 -4.69
CA ILE A 101 -0.85 -0.83 -4.67
C ILE A 101 -2.28 -0.55 -5.09
N GLY A 102 -2.97 0.28 -4.30
CA GLY A 102 -4.30 0.76 -4.62
C GLY A 102 -4.41 2.28 -4.52
N TRP A 103 -5.61 2.79 -4.77
CA TRP A 103 -5.94 4.21 -4.69
C TRP A 103 -6.50 4.56 -3.31
N ALA A 104 -5.94 5.54 -2.63
CA ALA A 104 -6.30 5.88 -1.26
C ALA A 104 -7.78 6.25 -1.08
N PRO A 105 -8.44 7.02 -1.95
CA PRO A 105 -9.88 7.26 -1.87
C PRO A 105 -10.75 5.99 -1.92
N ASP A 106 -10.34 4.95 -2.68
CA ASP A 106 -11.05 3.67 -2.66
C ASP A 106 -10.92 2.99 -1.29
N TYR A 107 -9.74 3.05 -0.68
CA TYR A 107 -9.50 2.49 0.66
C TYR A 107 -10.34 3.21 1.72
N VAL A 108 -10.46 4.54 1.65
CA VAL A 108 -11.34 5.31 2.56
C VAL A 108 -12.80 4.86 2.42
N LYS A 109 -13.27 4.59 1.20
CA LYS A 109 -14.61 4.01 0.98
C LYS A 109 -14.76 2.66 1.66
N ALA A 110 -13.72 1.80 1.64
CA ALA A 110 -13.74 0.53 2.37
C ALA A 110 -13.81 0.74 3.89
N MET A 111 -13.02 1.67 4.44
CA MET A 111 -13.03 2.01 5.85
C MET A 111 -14.43 2.44 6.31
N TRP A 112 -15.07 3.34 5.55
CA TRP A 112 -16.45 3.77 5.82
C TRP A 112 -17.43 2.60 5.77
N LYS A 113 -17.36 1.76 4.73
CA LYS A 113 -18.22 0.57 4.59
C LYS A 113 -18.05 -0.42 5.74
N MET A 114 -16.83 -0.58 6.28
CA MET A 114 -16.57 -1.44 7.44
C MET A 114 -17.33 -0.98 8.69
N LEU A 115 -17.58 0.31 8.83
CA LEU A 115 -18.38 0.88 9.93
C LEU A 115 -19.89 0.74 9.70
N GLN A 116 -20.34 0.33 8.51
CA GLN A 116 -21.76 0.16 8.17
C GLN A 116 -22.24 -1.30 8.26
N ILE A 117 -21.34 -2.29 8.36
CA ILE A 117 -21.73 -3.70 8.48
C ILE A 117 -22.40 -3.99 9.83
N LYS A 118 -23.23 -5.03 9.87
CA LYS A 118 -23.97 -5.40 11.10
C LYS A 118 -23.06 -5.93 12.23
N ARG A 119 -22.04 -6.72 11.88
CA ARG A 119 -21.11 -7.32 12.84
C ARG A 119 -19.69 -6.91 12.53
N PRO A 120 -18.95 -6.31 13.48
CA PRO A 120 -17.58 -5.89 13.24
C PRO A 120 -16.67 -7.07 12.94
N THR A 121 -15.72 -6.87 12.05
CA THR A 121 -14.73 -7.90 11.69
C THR A 121 -13.48 -7.23 11.11
N ASP A 122 -12.37 -7.96 11.14
CA ASP A 122 -11.13 -7.51 10.52
C ASP A 122 -11.14 -7.89 9.04
N ILE A 123 -10.72 -6.98 8.16
CA ILE A 123 -10.80 -7.17 6.71
C ILE A 123 -9.51 -6.70 6.05
N VAL A 124 -8.96 -7.56 5.17
CA VAL A 124 -7.82 -7.20 4.31
C VAL A 124 -8.29 -6.29 3.18
N ILE A 125 -7.70 -5.11 3.10
CA ILE A 125 -7.97 -4.10 2.08
C ILE A 125 -6.73 -3.94 1.19
N GLY A 126 -6.85 -4.37 -0.05
CA GLY A 126 -5.79 -4.32 -1.05
C GLY A 126 -6.31 -4.51 -2.46
N SER A 127 -5.46 -4.25 -3.46
CA SER A 127 -5.86 -4.38 -4.86
C SER A 127 -5.88 -5.84 -5.35
N GLY A 128 -5.13 -6.72 -4.67
CA GLY A 128 -4.89 -8.08 -5.14
C GLY A 128 -3.93 -8.16 -6.33
N LYS A 129 -3.37 -7.04 -6.77
CA LYS A 129 -2.43 -6.94 -7.91
C LYS A 129 -1.06 -6.47 -7.42
N MET A 130 -0.01 -7.01 -8.00
CA MET A 130 1.38 -6.61 -7.68
C MET A 130 2.00 -5.83 -8.82
N PHE A 131 2.60 -4.70 -8.48
CA PHE A 131 3.39 -3.89 -9.41
C PHE A 131 4.80 -3.72 -8.85
N SER A 132 5.81 -3.78 -9.74
CA SER A 132 7.19 -3.48 -9.36
C SER A 132 7.45 -1.96 -9.39
N ILE A 133 8.45 -1.52 -8.62
CA ILE A 133 8.95 -0.14 -8.74
C ILE A 133 9.39 0.14 -10.18
N LYS A 134 9.93 -0.88 -10.87
CA LYS A 134 10.32 -0.80 -12.29
C LYS A 134 9.13 -0.48 -13.21
N ASP A 135 7.98 -1.14 -13.00
CA ASP A 135 6.78 -0.90 -13.80
C ASP A 135 6.27 0.53 -13.59
N TYR A 136 6.15 0.94 -12.33
CA TYR A 136 5.74 2.30 -11.99
C TYR A 136 6.69 3.37 -12.57
N LEU A 137 8.00 3.12 -12.48
CA LEU A 137 9.01 4.00 -13.04
C LEU A 137 8.88 4.16 -14.56
N LYS A 138 8.62 3.05 -15.27
CA LYS A 138 8.40 3.07 -16.73
C LYS A 138 7.19 3.94 -17.09
N ILE A 139 6.08 3.78 -16.36
CA ILE A 139 4.84 4.55 -16.57
C ILE A 139 5.12 6.04 -16.41
N ILE A 140 5.71 6.46 -15.29
CA ILE A 140 5.98 7.88 -15.00
C ILE A 140 7.01 8.47 -15.97
N ALA A 141 8.08 7.72 -16.29
CA ALA A 141 9.10 8.19 -17.23
C ALA A 141 8.51 8.41 -18.63
N LYS A 142 7.62 7.51 -19.08
CA LYS A 142 6.90 7.65 -20.35
C LYS A 142 6.01 8.90 -20.35
N GLN A 143 5.16 9.08 -19.32
CA GLN A 143 4.25 10.23 -19.20
C GLN A 143 4.99 11.58 -19.15
N LEU A 144 6.18 11.60 -18.56
CA LEU A 144 7.01 12.81 -18.47
C LEU A 144 8.00 12.99 -19.60
N ASN A 145 8.10 12.06 -20.56
CA ASN A 145 9.11 12.03 -21.64
C ASN A 145 10.55 12.09 -21.08
N ILE A 146 10.85 11.29 -20.05
CA ILE A 146 12.17 11.23 -19.42
C ILE A 146 13.03 10.14 -20.09
N SER A 147 14.25 10.51 -20.50
CA SER A 147 15.23 9.56 -21.04
C SER A 147 15.63 8.51 -19.98
N LYS A 148 15.78 7.25 -20.43
CA LYS A 148 16.31 6.18 -19.57
C LYS A 148 17.72 6.47 -19.04
N LYS A 149 18.52 7.26 -19.74
CA LYS A 149 19.87 7.69 -19.32
C LYS A 149 19.85 8.53 -18.03
N SER A 150 18.72 9.18 -17.72
CA SER A 150 18.52 9.96 -16.48
C SER A 150 18.17 9.09 -15.27
N ILE A 151 18.10 7.77 -15.40
CA ILE A 151 17.67 6.86 -14.35
C ILE A 151 18.81 5.89 -14.04
N VAL A 152 19.31 5.95 -12.82
CA VAL A 152 20.36 5.06 -12.30
C VAL A 152 19.72 4.11 -11.29
N VAL A 153 19.77 2.81 -11.58
CA VAL A 153 19.20 1.75 -10.74
C VAL A 153 20.31 0.96 -10.04
N ASN A 154 19.90 0.16 -9.02
CA ASN A 154 20.81 -0.71 -8.26
C ASN A 154 21.91 0.05 -7.49
N ASN A 155 21.63 1.27 -7.07
CA ASN A 155 22.52 1.98 -6.14
C ASN A 155 22.59 1.20 -4.80
N LYS A 156 23.76 0.62 -4.51
CA LYS A 156 24.00 -0.24 -3.34
C LYS A 156 23.65 0.47 -2.01
N ASN A 157 23.91 1.77 -1.91
CA ASN A 157 23.63 2.57 -0.71
C ASN A 157 22.14 2.74 -0.42
N LEU A 158 21.27 2.44 -1.39
CA LEU A 158 19.82 2.56 -1.27
C LEU A 158 19.12 1.20 -1.13
N ILE A 159 19.86 0.10 -1.08
CA ILE A 159 19.32 -1.26 -0.93
C ILE A 159 19.16 -1.56 0.56
N ARG A 160 17.94 -1.92 0.98
CA ARG A 160 17.65 -2.32 2.37
C ARG A 160 18.01 -3.81 2.60
N LYS A 161 18.69 -4.14 3.68
CA LYS A 161 19.14 -5.51 3.99
C LYS A 161 18.00 -6.55 4.06
N ASN A 162 16.85 -6.20 4.63
CA ASN A 162 15.73 -7.11 4.90
C ASN A 162 14.47 -6.76 4.11
N GLU A 163 14.61 -6.43 2.84
CA GLU A 163 13.47 -5.99 2.05
C GLU A 163 12.66 -7.16 1.49
N THR A 164 11.38 -7.23 1.87
CA THR A 164 10.46 -8.25 1.32
C THR A 164 10.28 -8.03 -0.18
N LYS A 165 10.59 -9.08 -0.98
CA LYS A 165 10.62 -8.97 -2.45
C LYS A 165 9.24 -8.75 -3.07
N ALA A 166 8.22 -9.43 -2.56
CA ALA A 166 6.86 -9.33 -3.11
C ALA A 166 5.80 -9.80 -2.11
N TYR A 167 4.69 -9.08 -2.00
CA TYR A 167 3.48 -9.52 -1.30
C TYR A 167 2.25 -8.77 -1.80
N LYS A 168 1.09 -9.44 -1.75
CA LYS A 168 -0.21 -8.91 -2.18
C LYS A 168 -1.33 -9.34 -1.26
N ALA A 169 -2.42 -8.61 -1.31
CA ALA A 169 -3.68 -8.94 -0.67
C ALA A 169 -4.43 -10.06 -1.40
N ALA A 170 -5.23 -10.82 -0.65
CA ALA A 170 -6.37 -11.60 -1.15
C ALA A 170 -7.65 -10.97 -0.59
N PRO A 171 -8.20 -9.88 -1.19
CA PRO A 171 -9.29 -9.09 -0.62
C PRO A 171 -10.67 -9.73 -0.86
N LEU A 172 -10.78 -11.05 -0.72
CA LEU A 172 -12.02 -11.81 -0.98
C LEU A 172 -13.11 -11.44 0.02
N LEU A 173 -12.75 -11.25 1.29
CA LEU A 173 -13.70 -10.87 2.34
C LEU A 173 -14.21 -9.45 2.14
N ALA A 174 -13.36 -8.52 1.72
CA ALA A 174 -13.76 -7.15 1.36
C ALA A 174 -14.79 -7.16 0.22
N LYS A 175 -14.54 -7.96 -0.83
CA LYS A 175 -15.51 -8.15 -1.92
C LYS A 175 -16.84 -8.74 -1.42
N LYS A 176 -16.78 -9.81 -0.60
CA LYS A 176 -17.97 -10.51 -0.11
C LYS A 176 -18.81 -9.68 0.86
N LYS A 177 -18.18 -9.07 1.88
CA LYS A 177 -18.89 -8.36 2.96
C LYS A 177 -19.20 -6.90 2.65
N LEU A 178 -18.36 -6.22 1.87
CA LEU A 178 -18.49 -4.79 1.61
C LEU A 178 -18.93 -4.46 0.18
N GLY A 179 -18.98 -5.46 -0.73
CA GLY A 179 -19.11 -5.21 -2.17
C GLY A 179 -17.98 -4.30 -2.69
N TRP A 180 -16.81 -4.35 -2.04
CA TRP A 180 -15.71 -3.44 -2.33
C TRP A 180 -14.63 -4.10 -3.19
N LYS A 181 -14.15 -3.34 -4.14
CA LYS A 181 -12.94 -3.60 -4.93
C LYS A 181 -12.28 -2.28 -5.28
N THR A 182 -10.98 -2.29 -5.52
CA THR A 182 -10.31 -1.12 -6.13
C THR A 182 -10.64 -1.06 -7.61
N ASN A 183 -10.81 0.14 -8.13
CA ASN A 183 -11.23 0.38 -9.51
C ASN A 183 -10.07 0.79 -10.42
N LEU A 184 -9.06 1.49 -9.89
CA LEU A 184 -7.98 2.05 -10.69
C LEU A 184 -6.83 1.06 -10.94
N SER A 185 -6.28 1.10 -12.15
CA SER A 185 -5.01 0.51 -12.52
C SER A 185 -3.84 1.34 -11.97
N VAL A 186 -2.63 0.79 -11.99
CA VAL A 186 -1.44 1.52 -11.56
C VAL A 186 -1.12 2.71 -12.49
N ASP A 187 -1.47 2.61 -13.77
CA ASP A 187 -1.31 3.69 -14.75
C ASP A 187 -2.21 4.87 -14.40
N GLU A 188 -3.49 4.60 -14.12
CA GLU A 188 -4.46 5.63 -13.71
C GLU A 188 -4.08 6.26 -12.36
N ILE A 189 -3.61 5.46 -11.40
CA ILE A 189 -3.09 5.98 -10.12
C ILE A 189 -1.90 6.90 -10.36
N ALA A 190 -0.97 6.51 -11.22
CA ALA A 190 0.19 7.31 -11.56
C ALA A 190 -0.20 8.64 -12.22
N ASP A 191 -1.15 8.58 -13.16
CA ASP A 191 -1.68 9.76 -13.86
C ASP A 191 -2.36 10.74 -12.88
N LYS A 192 -3.25 10.23 -12.04
CA LYS A 192 -3.92 11.06 -11.01
C LYS A 192 -2.91 11.73 -10.06
N ILE A 193 -1.84 11.04 -9.65
CA ILE A 193 -0.81 11.64 -8.80
C ILE A 193 0.00 12.68 -9.58
N LEU A 194 0.30 12.43 -10.85
CA LEU A 194 0.98 13.40 -11.72
C LEU A 194 0.15 14.67 -11.90
N ASN A 195 -1.15 14.54 -12.10
CA ASN A 195 -2.05 15.66 -12.33
C ASN A 195 -2.61 16.27 -11.03
N ASN A 196 -2.15 15.77 -9.87
CA ASN A 196 -2.60 16.20 -8.54
C ASN A 196 -4.13 16.08 -8.33
N GLN A 197 -4.75 15.08 -8.98
CA GLN A 197 -6.18 14.80 -8.90
C GLN A 197 -6.45 13.83 -7.74
N LEU A 198 -7.36 14.20 -6.84
CA LEU A 198 -7.74 13.35 -5.71
C LEU A 198 -9.01 12.53 -6.02
N PHE A 199 -9.90 13.09 -6.81
CA PHE A 199 -11.18 12.48 -7.24
C PHE A 199 -11.29 12.45 -8.75
#